data_029cb8a835a240b8b1eb2c15a820a6a7
#
_entry.id   029cb8a835a240b8b1eb2c15a820a6a7
#
_cell.length_a   1.000
_cell.length_b   1.000
_cell.length_c   1.000
_cell.angle_alpha   90.00
_cell.angle_beta   90.00
_cell.angle_gamma   90.00
#
_symmetry.space_group_name_H-M   'P 1'
#
loop_
_entity.id
_entity.type
_entity.pdbx_description
1 polymer ?
#
loop_
_entity_poly.entity_id
_entity_poly.type
_entity_poly.pdbx_seq_one_letter_code
_entity_poly.pdbx_strand_id
1 'polypeptide(L)'
;DVRNNANAAWAEGYIESCAAQGIVSGVGGGKFAPNGNVTGVQLAKMLLVSLGYKSENEGFTGNAWATNVNVRAAQKGLYVGLESMDTNAAITRDNAARMVWNALNAYEVEYKTTLVTDSKGQLSSQITLQDKVVGSTNDKITLMEDKYDAKTFVGTFEGNSKVLSLKDGQIQVTDNDAARDAQTDAIFTYDLDLKYIGEEVKVLYKDNVNDGQKGKLDDKDTIYGVYVTGGTSVVNATLNDIDDDYDTAGKVSVNDKAYKVADAGKIVTNLVNATSGTAWASKSAAKTDIQRLHKVNGDTVKFVLNDSNEIISAYVTTSDLYKVTAVSGKKVSLAGIGTIDTAENDTTVYSGIAKDDVVVATALYSTNKDDATYVITKAESVTGKVTGYAGTKNVTMDGKTYKFYNETKLKQNLTDDSVAEFTKDDVDDNFTLYLVNGYVRAAQKGDEDMNSYALVTDRNSGKLDSTFDEPKAELLLADGTKKTVVLHKDSKIYTDADHATNTTLDKTTAINTENALDVGTLVKYVEMSNGQYKIEEC
;
A
#
# COMPACT_ATOMS: atom_id res chain seq x y z
N ASP A 1 6.08 17.05 -45.97
CA ASP A 1 5.01 16.13 -46.38
C ASP A 1 5.01 14.93 -45.42
N VAL A 2 3.93 14.84 -44.61
CA VAL A 2 3.76 13.77 -43.60
C VAL A 2 3.75 12.40 -44.23
N ARG A 3 3.16 12.28 -45.41
CA ARG A 3 3.02 11.03 -46.19
C ARG A 3 4.36 10.40 -46.52
N ASN A 4 5.37 11.20 -46.78
CA ASN A 4 6.71 10.73 -47.14
C ASN A 4 7.62 10.54 -45.91
N ASN A 5 7.11 10.74 -44.70
CA ASN A 5 7.85 10.53 -43.46
C ASN A 5 7.56 9.11 -42.94
N ALA A 6 8.55 8.22 -43.00
CA ALA A 6 8.40 6.81 -42.60
C ALA A 6 7.86 6.63 -41.16
N ASN A 7 8.14 7.58 -40.25
CA ASN A 7 7.73 7.51 -38.85
C ASN A 7 6.39 8.21 -38.59
N ALA A 8 5.82 8.95 -39.52
CA ALA A 8 4.62 9.76 -39.33
C ALA A 8 3.50 9.52 -40.35
N ALA A 9 3.74 8.72 -41.40
CA ALA A 9 2.76 8.43 -42.43
C ALA A 9 1.45 7.84 -41.91
N TRP A 10 1.52 7.04 -40.83
CA TRP A 10 0.34 6.48 -40.17
C TRP A 10 -0.58 7.53 -39.56
N ALA A 11 -0.04 8.72 -39.21
CA ALA A 11 -0.76 9.79 -38.54
C ALA A 11 -1.35 10.82 -39.52
N GLU A 12 -1.18 10.66 -40.83
CA GLU A 12 -1.61 11.63 -41.85
C GLU A 12 -3.07 12.01 -41.70
N GLY A 13 -3.98 11.06 -41.65
CA GLY A 13 -5.42 11.33 -41.51
C GLY A 13 -5.79 12.06 -40.20
N TYR A 14 -5.12 11.73 -39.11
CA TYR A 14 -5.32 12.41 -37.83
C TYR A 14 -4.82 13.87 -37.88
N ILE A 15 -3.66 14.11 -38.49
CA ILE A 15 -3.08 15.45 -38.64
C ILE A 15 -3.98 16.30 -39.54
N GLU A 16 -4.46 15.77 -40.68
CA GLU A 16 -5.36 16.47 -41.60
C GLU A 16 -6.69 16.82 -40.91
N SER A 17 -7.28 15.88 -40.18
CA SER A 17 -8.51 16.12 -39.41
C SER A 17 -8.33 17.19 -38.33
N CYS A 18 -7.26 17.13 -37.56
CA CYS A 18 -6.96 18.13 -36.54
C CYS A 18 -6.63 19.53 -37.15
N ALA A 19 -5.96 19.55 -38.32
CA ALA A 19 -5.66 20.78 -39.03
C ALA A 19 -6.92 21.41 -39.59
N ALA A 20 -7.84 20.63 -40.16
CA ALA A 20 -9.14 21.12 -40.66
C ALA A 20 -10.00 21.73 -39.53
N GLN A 21 -9.89 21.22 -38.32
CA GLN A 21 -10.57 21.73 -37.12
C GLN A 21 -9.80 22.89 -36.45
N GLY A 22 -8.62 23.26 -36.95
CA GLY A 22 -7.79 24.33 -36.36
C GLY A 22 -7.10 23.94 -35.06
N ILE A 23 -7.17 22.67 -34.64
CA ILE A 23 -6.54 22.12 -33.40
C ILE A 23 -5.02 22.19 -33.54
N VAL A 24 -4.49 21.78 -34.68
CA VAL A 24 -3.06 21.87 -34.98
C VAL A 24 -2.81 22.79 -36.16
N SER A 25 -1.65 23.41 -36.18
CA SER A 25 -1.21 24.25 -37.30
C SER A 25 0.23 23.89 -37.69
N GLY A 26 0.58 24.15 -38.94
CA GLY A 26 1.94 23.91 -39.44
C GLY A 26 2.96 24.88 -38.81
N VAL A 27 4.23 24.58 -39.03
CA VAL A 27 5.37 25.37 -38.55
C VAL A 27 5.72 26.56 -39.48
N GLY A 28 4.85 26.86 -40.43
CA GLY A 28 5.02 27.90 -41.44
C GLY A 28 5.52 27.31 -42.77
N GLY A 29 5.41 28.16 -43.84
CA GLY A 29 5.83 27.81 -45.19
C GLY A 29 5.12 26.56 -45.76
N GLY A 30 3.89 26.26 -45.35
CA GLY A 30 3.15 25.07 -45.76
C GLY A 30 3.68 23.75 -45.24
N LYS A 31 4.52 23.77 -44.20
CA LYS A 31 5.16 22.57 -43.61
C LYS A 31 4.55 22.22 -42.26
N PHE A 32 4.52 20.92 -41.95
CA PHE A 32 4.21 20.35 -40.65
C PHE A 32 5.42 19.59 -40.12
N ALA A 33 5.67 19.62 -38.82
CA ALA A 33 6.80 18.94 -38.15
C ALA A 33 6.31 17.77 -37.30
N PRO A 34 6.00 16.60 -37.88
CA PRO A 34 5.36 15.51 -37.18
C PRO A 34 6.24 14.85 -36.10
N ASN A 35 7.56 14.98 -36.23
CA ASN A 35 8.52 14.44 -35.28
C ASN A 35 9.04 15.49 -34.27
N GLY A 36 8.49 16.70 -34.30
CA GLY A 36 8.85 17.78 -33.35
C GLY A 36 8.26 17.51 -31.97
N ASN A 37 9.03 17.87 -30.94
CA ASN A 37 8.50 17.83 -29.57
C ASN A 37 7.39 18.88 -29.42
N VAL A 38 6.33 18.52 -28.72
CA VAL A 38 5.24 19.42 -28.36
C VAL A 38 5.57 20.07 -27.01
N THR A 39 5.43 21.40 -26.92
CA THR A 39 5.57 22.11 -25.63
C THR A 39 4.24 22.17 -24.88
N GLY A 40 4.29 22.47 -23.57
CA GLY A 40 3.09 22.61 -22.75
C GLY A 40 2.10 23.63 -23.30
N VAL A 41 2.60 24.79 -23.75
CA VAL A 41 1.74 25.85 -24.32
C VAL A 41 1.16 25.47 -25.69
N GLN A 42 1.88 24.66 -26.49
CA GLN A 42 1.34 24.13 -27.75
C GLN A 42 0.19 23.15 -27.51
N LEU A 43 0.37 22.23 -26.56
CA LEU A 43 -0.72 21.32 -26.16
C LEU A 43 -1.91 22.11 -25.58
N ALA A 44 -1.65 23.12 -24.74
CA ALA A 44 -2.71 23.97 -24.20
C ALA A 44 -3.54 24.62 -25.30
N LYS A 45 -2.89 25.14 -26.36
CA LYS A 45 -3.59 25.69 -27.54
C LYS A 45 -4.48 24.64 -28.19
N MET A 46 -3.97 23.45 -28.43
CA MET A 46 -4.75 22.35 -29.03
C MET A 46 -6.01 22.04 -28.20
N LEU A 47 -5.85 21.93 -26.88
CA LEU A 47 -6.95 21.62 -25.96
C LEU A 47 -7.98 22.77 -25.89
N LEU A 48 -7.54 24.04 -25.86
CA LEU A 48 -8.44 25.17 -25.89
C LEU A 48 -9.27 25.21 -27.18
N VAL A 49 -8.66 24.96 -28.33
CA VAL A 49 -9.40 24.87 -29.59
C VAL A 49 -10.40 23.70 -29.57
N SER A 50 -10.02 22.56 -29.02
CA SER A 50 -10.94 21.42 -28.81
C SER A 50 -12.11 21.76 -27.90
N LEU A 51 -11.93 22.66 -26.93
CA LEU A 51 -12.99 23.18 -26.07
C LEU A 51 -13.90 24.24 -26.73
N GLY A 52 -13.62 24.61 -28.00
CA GLY A 52 -14.44 25.54 -28.77
C GLY A 52 -13.87 26.96 -28.87
N TYR A 53 -12.69 27.25 -28.30
CA TYR A 53 -12.04 28.55 -28.47
C TYR A 53 -11.57 28.75 -29.91
N LYS A 54 -11.83 29.91 -30.48
CA LYS A 54 -11.41 30.31 -31.84
C LYS A 54 -10.10 31.08 -31.77
N SER A 55 -9.06 30.54 -32.41
CA SER A 55 -7.71 31.12 -32.39
C SER A 55 -7.64 32.60 -32.80
N GLU A 56 -8.46 33.01 -33.76
CA GLU A 56 -8.55 34.38 -34.23
C GLU A 56 -9.19 35.32 -33.20
N ASN A 57 -10.17 34.85 -32.44
CA ASN A 57 -10.88 35.68 -31.46
C ASN A 57 -10.08 35.83 -30.15
N GLU A 58 -9.28 34.81 -29.81
CA GLU A 58 -8.52 34.75 -28.56
C GLU A 58 -7.06 35.19 -28.72
N GLY A 59 -6.64 35.58 -29.95
CA GLY A 59 -5.26 35.97 -30.22
C GLY A 59 -4.25 34.83 -30.05
N PHE A 60 -4.65 33.58 -30.38
CA PHE A 60 -3.76 32.40 -30.33
C PHE A 60 -2.86 32.34 -31.58
N THR A 61 -2.68 33.45 -32.27
CA THR A 61 -1.80 33.63 -33.42
C THR A 61 -0.97 34.92 -33.23
N GLY A 62 0.08 35.10 -34.07
CA GLY A 62 0.98 36.26 -33.97
C GLY A 62 1.95 36.17 -32.78
N ASN A 63 2.61 37.30 -32.45
CA ASN A 63 3.74 37.28 -31.50
C ASN A 63 3.36 37.00 -30.04
N ALA A 64 2.14 37.33 -29.63
CA ALA A 64 1.67 37.16 -28.25
C ALA A 64 0.91 35.83 -28.02
N TRP A 65 0.85 34.94 -29.01
CA TRP A 65 0.01 33.76 -28.97
C TRP A 65 0.23 32.90 -27.72
N ALA A 66 1.50 32.68 -27.34
CA ALA A 66 1.84 31.81 -26.21
C ALA A 66 1.38 32.40 -24.87
N THR A 67 1.50 33.72 -24.71
CA THR A 67 1.00 34.41 -23.52
C THR A 67 -0.53 34.32 -23.42
N ASN A 68 -1.23 34.58 -24.53
CA ASN A 68 -2.69 34.52 -24.57
C ASN A 68 -3.21 33.11 -24.31
N VAL A 69 -2.55 32.07 -24.87
CA VAL A 69 -2.87 30.67 -24.61
C VAL A 69 -2.65 30.34 -23.14
N ASN A 70 -1.50 30.70 -22.53
CA ASN A 70 -1.22 30.41 -21.14
C ASN A 70 -2.24 31.06 -20.18
N VAL A 71 -2.62 32.32 -20.43
CA VAL A 71 -3.64 33.00 -19.63
C VAL A 71 -4.98 32.28 -19.73
N ARG A 72 -5.41 31.95 -20.93
CA ARG A 72 -6.70 31.27 -21.14
C ARG A 72 -6.69 29.83 -20.59
N ALA A 73 -5.59 29.10 -20.74
CA ALA A 73 -5.42 27.76 -20.22
C ALA A 73 -5.45 27.74 -18.67
N ALA A 74 -4.80 28.69 -18.02
CA ALA A 74 -4.86 28.84 -16.57
C ALA A 74 -6.30 29.14 -16.09
N GLN A 75 -6.99 30.08 -16.75
CA GLN A 75 -8.39 30.43 -16.44
C GLN A 75 -9.35 29.25 -16.62
N LYS A 76 -9.07 28.38 -17.60
CA LYS A 76 -9.88 27.17 -17.87
C LYS A 76 -9.47 25.95 -17.04
N GLY A 77 -8.47 26.10 -16.19
CA GLY A 77 -8.02 25.04 -15.28
C GLY A 77 -7.17 23.96 -15.94
N LEU A 78 -6.64 24.16 -17.16
CA LEU A 78 -5.86 23.13 -17.85
C LEU A 78 -4.55 22.77 -17.13
N TYR A 79 -4.04 23.67 -16.29
CA TYR A 79 -2.78 23.50 -15.55
C TYR A 79 -2.97 23.06 -14.10
N VAL A 80 -4.17 22.73 -13.68
CA VAL A 80 -4.43 22.26 -12.31
C VAL A 80 -3.64 20.97 -12.02
N GLY A 81 -2.85 20.99 -10.95
CA GLY A 81 -1.94 19.90 -10.56
C GLY A 81 -0.64 19.87 -11.36
N LEU A 82 -0.31 20.95 -12.10
CA LEU A 82 0.91 21.10 -12.92
C LEU A 82 1.60 22.44 -12.67
N GLU A 83 1.49 22.98 -11.46
CA GLU A 83 1.93 24.34 -11.11
C GLU A 83 3.45 24.54 -11.29
N SER A 84 4.23 23.46 -11.26
CA SER A 84 5.69 23.48 -11.47
C SER A 84 6.11 23.24 -12.92
N MET A 85 5.16 23.03 -13.85
CA MET A 85 5.47 22.73 -15.25
C MET A 85 5.95 23.98 -16.00
N ASP A 86 7.12 23.87 -16.67
CA ASP A 86 7.52 24.87 -17.67
C ASP A 86 6.73 24.67 -18.96
N THR A 87 5.81 25.58 -19.24
CA THR A 87 4.94 25.49 -20.43
C THR A 87 5.69 25.70 -21.75
N ASN A 88 6.92 26.23 -21.73
CA ASN A 88 7.74 26.43 -22.93
C ASN A 88 8.65 25.23 -23.22
N ALA A 89 8.86 24.33 -22.24
CA ALA A 89 9.64 23.11 -22.42
C ALA A 89 8.81 22.03 -23.14
N ALA A 90 9.50 21.03 -23.68
CA ALA A 90 8.86 19.81 -24.20
C ALA A 90 8.07 19.13 -23.09
N ILE A 91 6.79 18.87 -23.36
CA ILE A 91 5.89 18.28 -22.35
C ILE A 91 6.18 16.78 -22.17
N THR A 92 6.13 16.31 -20.92
CA THR A 92 6.18 14.88 -20.62
C THR A 92 4.83 14.21 -20.93
N ARG A 93 4.82 12.89 -21.12
CA ARG A 93 3.58 12.14 -21.35
C ARG A 93 2.61 12.24 -20.17
N ASP A 94 3.15 12.24 -18.96
CA ASP A 94 2.38 12.35 -17.72
C ASP A 94 1.68 13.71 -17.63
N ASN A 95 2.42 14.81 -17.80
CA ASN A 95 1.86 16.17 -17.81
C ASN A 95 0.83 16.33 -18.95
N ALA A 96 1.09 15.73 -20.12
CA ALA A 96 0.15 15.77 -21.23
C ALA A 96 -1.16 15.04 -20.89
N ALA A 97 -1.09 13.86 -20.28
CA ALA A 97 -2.25 13.11 -19.82
C ALA A 97 -3.06 13.91 -18.80
N ARG A 98 -2.39 14.57 -17.85
CA ARG A 98 -3.05 15.43 -16.86
C ARG A 98 -3.76 16.62 -17.53
N MET A 99 -3.12 17.29 -18.49
CA MET A 99 -3.74 18.39 -19.23
C MET A 99 -4.96 17.92 -20.04
N VAL A 100 -4.87 16.77 -20.72
CA VAL A 100 -6.00 16.19 -21.45
C VAL A 100 -7.15 15.87 -20.50
N TRP A 101 -6.85 15.28 -19.36
CA TRP A 101 -7.85 15.00 -18.32
C TRP A 101 -8.55 16.29 -17.84
N ASN A 102 -7.78 17.35 -17.55
CA ASN A 102 -8.34 18.64 -17.15
C ASN A 102 -9.23 19.23 -18.25
N ALA A 103 -8.83 19.12 -19.52
CA ALA A 103 -9.63 19.58 -20.65
C ALA A 103 -10.93 18.79 -20.82
N LEU A 104 -10.90 17.47 -20.69
CA LEU A 104 -12.10 16.62 -20.77
C LEU A 104 -13.15 17.00 -19.71
N ASN A 105 -12.72 17.40 -18.54
CA ASN A 105 -13.59 17.84 -17.44
C ASN A 105 -13.96 19.35 -17.50
N ALA A 106 -13.40 20.10 -18.42
CA ALA A 106 -13.73 21.52 -18.58
C ALA A 106 -14.99 21.69 -19.42
N TYR A 107 -15.81 22.69 -19.10
CA TYR A 107 -16.96 23.05 -19.93
C TYR A 107 -16.50 23.56 -21.30
N GLU A 108 -17.14 23.09 -22.35
CA GLU A 108 -16.97 23.66 -23.68
C GLU A 108 -17.43 25.12 -23.73
N VAL A 109 -16.96 25.87 -24.71
CA VAL A 109 -17.35 27.24 -24.93
C VAL A 109 -17.94 27.45 -26.33
N GLU A 110 -18.80 28.44 -26.44
CA GLU A 110 -19.36 28.89 -27.70
C GLU A 110 -19.32 30.41 -27.83
N TYR A 111 -19.29 30.87 -29.07
CA TYR A 111 -19.38 32.31 -29.40
C TYR A 111 -20.79 32.64 -29.86
N LYS A 112 -21.53 33.39 -29.03
CA LYS A 112 -22.88 33.84 -29.35
C LYS A 112 -22.84 35.26 -29.96
N THR A 113 -23.42 35.38 -31.14
CA THR A 113 -23.58 36.67 -31.78
C THR A 113 -24.95 37.25 -31.42
N THR A 114 -24.96 38.39 -30.78
CA THR A 114 -26.19 39.16 -30.47
C THR A 114 -26.20 40.47 -31.22
N LEU A 115 -27.38 40.84 -31.72
CA LEU A 115 -27.59 42.16 -32.27
C LEU A 115 -27.90 43.12 -31.12
N VAL A 116 -27.07 44.12 -30.96
CA VAL A 116 -27.26 45.19 -29.97
C VAL A 116 -27.54 46.52 -30.69
N THR A 117 -28.47 47.28 -30.15
CA THR A 117 -28.80 48.62 -30.67
C THR A 117 -28.15 49.65 -29.77
N ASP A 118 -27.36 50.53 -30.34
CA ASP A 118 -26.76 51.65 -29.59
C ASP A 118 -27.81 52.73 -29.22
N SER A 119 -27.40 53.72 -28.43
CA SER A 119 -28.27 54.81 -27.99
C SER A 119 -28.77 55.67 -29.12
N LYS A 120 -28.27 55.49 -30.35
CA LYS A 120 -28.66 56.20 -31.58
C LYS A 120 -29.52 55.31 -32.49
N GLY A 121 -29.92 54.14 -32.08
CA GLY A 121 -30.72 53.20 -32.86
C GLY A 121 -29.93 52.46 -33.94
N GLN A 122 -28.59 52.51 -33.94
CA GLN A 122 -27.78 51.75 -34.89
C GLN A 122 -27.58 50.27 -34.39
N LEU A 123 -27.85 49.34 -35.29
CA LEU A 123 -27.63 47.91 -35.02
C LEU A 123 -26.15 47.57 -35.22
N SER A 124 -25.57 46.90 -34.22
CA SER A 124 -24.26 46.29 -34.30
C SER A 124 -24.31 44.83 -33.84
N SER A 125 -23.41 44.02 -34.33
CA SER A 125 -23.28 42.66 -33.85
C SER A 125 -22.21 42.61 -32.76
N GLN A 126 -22.57 42.03 -31.60
CA GLN A 126 -21.65 41.78 -30.52
C GLN A 126 -21.42 40.28 -30.41
N ILE A 127 -20.15 39.88 -30.38
CA ILE A 127 -19.75 38.47 -30.14
C ILE A 127 -19.41 38.34 -28.67
N THR A 128 -20.10 37.42 -27.97
CA THR A 128 -19.86 37.14 -26.57
C THR A 128 -19.42 35.67 -26.42
N LEU A 129 -18.33 35.47 -25.72
CA LEU A 129 -17.88 34.12 -25.30
C LEU A 129 -18.65 33.68 -24.06
N GLN A 130 -19.22 32.52 -24.11
CA GLN A 130 -19.91 31.89 -22.96
C GLN A 130 -19.63 30.39 -22.91
N ASP A 131 -19.91 29.77 -21.74
CA ASP A 131 -19.92 28.29 -21.68
C ASP A 131 -21.04 27.78 -22.58
N LYS A 132 -20.76 26.68 -23.30
CA LYS A 132 -21.75 26.01 -24.17
C LYS A 132 -22.81 25.38 -23.30
N VAL A 133 -24.06 25.60 -23.62
CA VAL A 133 -25.22 25.05 -22.91
C VAL A 133 -26.03 24.16 -23.83
N VAL A 134 -26.65 23.14 -23.25
CA VAL A 134 -27.48 22.15 -23.96
C VAL A 134 -28.83 21.97 -23.27
N GLY A 135 -29.81 21.51 -24.05
CA GLY A 135 -31.14 21.23 -23.55
C GLY A 135 -31.99 22.47 -23.23
N SER A 136 -33.17 22.25 -22.65
CA SER A 136 -34.10 23.31 -22.25
C SER A 136 -33.77 23.95 -20.91
N THR A 137 -32.93 23.31 -20.13
CA THR A 137 -32.44 23.71 -18.79
C THR A 137 -31.21 24.61 -18.85
N ASN A 138 -30.61 24.77 -20.05
CA ASN A 138 -29.36 25.51 -20.28
C ASN A 138 -28.18 24.93 -19.42
N ASP A 139 -28.11 23.62 -19.28
CA ASP A 139 -27.03 22.97 -18.56
C ASP A 139 -25.72 23.10 -19.32
N LYS A 140 -24.65 23.49 -18.64
CA LYS A 140 -23.30 23.50 -19.21
C LYS A 140 -22.84 22.07 -19.49
N ILE A 141 -22.16 21.90 -20.63
CA ILE A 141 -21.66 20.59 -21.05
C ILE A 141 -20.13 20.56 -21.06
N THR A 142 -19.55 19.51 -20.52
CA THR A 142 -18.11 19.29 -20.60
C THR A 142 -17.72 18.70 -21.94
N LEU A 143 -16.42 18.84 -22.32
CA LEU A 143 -15.89 18.22 -23.53
C LEU A 143 -16.09 16.70 -23.53
N MET A 144 -15.99 16.07 -22.36
CA MET A 144 -16.16 14.64 -22.18
C MET A 144 -17.62 14.21 -22.43
N GLU A 145 -18.57 14.96 -21.91
CA GLU A 145 -19.99 14.70 -22.13
C GLU A 145 -20.38 14.88 -23.60
N ASP A 146 -19.94 15.99 -24.24
CA ASP A 146 -20.31 16.30 -25.63
C ASP A 146 -19.72 15.31 -26.64
N LYS A 147 -18.48 14.86 -26.44
CA LYS A 147 -17.76 14.02 -27.42
C LYS A 147 -17.86 12.53 -27.17
N TYR A 148 -18.07 12.12 -25.92
CA TYR A 148 -18.00 10.71 -25.53
C TYR A 148 -19.27 10.21 -24.83
N ASP A 149 -20.29 11.06 -24.66
CA ASP A 149 -21.48 10.79 -23.82
C ASP A 149 -21.09 10.38 -22.39
N ALA A 150 -19.90 10.77 -21.94
CA ALA A 150 -19.39 10.34 -20.64
C ALA A 150 -19.66 11.41 -19.59
N LYS A 151 -20.24 10.98 -18.48
CA LYS A 151 -20.54 11.81 -17.31
C LYS A 151 -19.63 11.46 -16.14
N THR A 152 -19.59 12.35 -15.17
CA THR A 152 -18.89 12.09 -13.91
C THR A 152 -19.86 12.21 -12.75
N PHE A 153 -19.70 11.27 -11.79
CA PHE A 153 -20.36 11.32 -10.50
C PHE A 153 -19.27 11.37 -9.41
N VAL A 154 -19.37 12.28 -8.47
CA VAL A 154 -18.40 12.45 -7.38
C VAL A 154 -19.11 12.21 -6.07
N GLY A 155 -18.58 11.28 -5.27
CA GLY A 155 -19.20 10.95 -4.01
C GLY A 155 -18.25 10.18 -3.08
N THR A 156 -18.77 9.84 -1.91
CA THR A 156 -18.05 9.04 -0.91
C THR A 156 -18.27 7.55 -1.16
N PHE A 157 -17.21 6.77 -1.25
CA PHE A 157 -17.30 5.31 -1.35
C PHE A 157 -17.76 4.73 -0.02
N GLU A 158 -18.97 4.19 0.02
CA GLU A 158 -19.58 3.64 1.23
C GLU A 158 -19.23 2.18 1.48
N GLY A 159 -18.87 1.44 0.45
CA GLY A 159 -18.50 0.03 0.53
C GLY A 159 -19.06 -0.81 -0.61
N ASN A 160 -18.77 -2.10 -0.55
CA ASN A 160 -19.25 -3.10 -1.49
C ASN A 160 -20.19 -4.11 -0.81
N SER A 161 -20.59 -5.17 -1.53
CA SER A 161 -21.46 -6.24 -1.03
C SER A 161 -20.94 -7.00 0.20
N LYS A 162 -19.66 -6.85 0.55
CA LYS A 162 -19.07 -7.48 1.74
C LYS A 162 -19.41 -6.73 3.03
N VAL A 163 -19.66 -5.44 2.96
CA VAL A 163 -19.94 -4.56 4.11
C VAL A 163 -21.32 -3.92 4.07
N LEU A 164 -21.99 -3.99 2.94
CA LEU A 164 -23.34 -3.46 2.73
C LEU A 164 -24.29 -4.56 2.19
N SER A 165 -25.60 -4.38 2.38
CA SER A 165 -26.60 -5.29 1.84
C SER A 165 -26.84 -5.03 0.35
N LEU A 166 -25.83 -5.30 -0.48
CA LEU A 166 -25.84 -5.15 -1.92
C LEU A 166 -25.78 -6.52 -2.62
N LYS A 167 -26.05 -6.55 -3.92
CA LYS A 167 -25.80 -7.74 -4.74
C LYS A 167 -24.28 -7.93 -4.88
N ASP A 168 -23.88 -9.16 -5.15
CA ASP A 168 -22.46 -9.47 -5.35
C ASP A 168 -21.85 -8.63 -6.49
N GLY A 169 -20.64 -8.12 -6.29
CA GLY A 169 -19.94 -7.23 -7.21
C GLY A 169 -20.43 -5.78 -7.23
N GLN A 170 -21.51 -5.42 -6.52
CA GLN A 170 -21.95 -4.04 -6.44
C GLN A 170 -21.21 -3.24 -5.38
N ILE A 171 -21.04 -1.95 -5.68
CA ILE A 171 -20.57 -0.91 -4.75
C ILE A 171 -21.62 0.18 -4.58
N GLN A 172 -21.52 0.92 -3.48
CA GLN A 172 -22.32 2.11 -3.22
C GLN A 172 -21.42 3.34 -3.07
N VAL A 173 -21.81 4.40 -3.76
CA VAL A 173 -21.19 5.73 -3.65
C VAL A 173 -22.29 6.73 -3.32
N THR A 174 -22.10 7.47 -2.21
CA THR A 174 -23.05 8.51 -1.77
C THR A 174 -22.63 9.86 -2.34
N ASP A 175 -23.54 10.58 -2.98
CA ASP A 175 -23.27 11.90 -3.57
C ASP A 175 -22.81 12.89 -2.50
N ASN A 176 -21.69 13.56 -2.77
CA ASN A 176 -21.19 14.64 -1.91
C ASN A 176 -21.88 15.98 -2.17
N ASP A 177 -22.60 16.12 -3.28
CA ASP A 177 -23.31 17.35 -3.67
C ASP A 177 -24.80 17.08 -3.94
N ALA A 178 -25.54 16.76 -2.90
CA ALA A 178 -26.97 16.48 -2.95
C ALA A 178 -27.84 17.63 -3.54
N ALA A 179 -27.26 18.80 -3.73
CA ALA A 179 -27.94 19.93 -4.38
C ALA A 179 -27.95 19.82 -5.91
N ARG A 180 -27.08 18.97 -6.47
CA ARG A 180 -26.84 18.91 -7.91
C ARG A 180 -27.80 18.02 -8.67
N ASP A 181 -28.20 16.85 -8.17
CA ASP A 181 -28.92 15.85 -8.97
C ASP A 181 -29.97 15.04 -8.22
N ALA A 182 -30.58 15.29 -7.20
CA ALA A 182 -31.66 14.50 -6.55
C ALA A 182 -31.35 12.98 -6.39
N GLN A 183 -30.09 12.57 -6.55
CA GLN A 183 -29.61 11.21 -6.33
C GLN A 183 -28.71 11.20 -5.10
N THR A 184 -29.15 10.56 -4.03
CA THR A 184 -28.38 10.46 -2.78
C THR A 184 -27.32 9.36 -2.89
N ASP A 185 -27.70 8.20 -3.44
CA ASP A 185 -26.83 7.02 -3.53
C ASP A 185 -26.82 6.47 -4.96
N ALA A 186 -25.62 6.17 -5.44
CA ALA A 186 -25.41 5.42 -6.67
C ALA A 186 -24.96 3.99 -6.31
N ILE A 187 -25.66 2.98 -6.83
CA ILE A 187 -25.34 1.56 -6.65
C ILE A 187 -25.14 0.95 -8.03
N PHE A 188 -23.93 0.43 -8.27
CA PHE A 188 -23.55 -0.14 -9.57
C PHE A 188 -22.47 -1.21 -9.41
N THR A 189 -22.29 -2.03 -10.44
CA THR A 189 -21.31 -3.11 -10.47
C THR A 189 -19.92 -2.54 -10.80
N TYR A 190 -18.99 -2.66 -9.86
CA TYR A 190 -17.58 -2.31 -10.03
C TYR A 190 -16.73 -2.97 -8.94
N ASP A 191 -15.46 -3.29 -9.27
CA ASP A 191 -14.50 -3.80 -8.30
C ASP A 191 -13.62 -2.66 -7.76
N LEU A 192 -13.93 -2.19 -6.54
CA LEU A 192 -13.16 -1.18 -5.83
C LEU A 192 -12.74 -1.72 -4.46
N ASP A 193 -11.44 -1.61 -4.17
CA ASP A 193 -10.85 -2.09 -2.93
C ASP A 193 -11.46 -1.38 -1.71
N LEU A 194 -11.89 -2.16 -0.72
CA LEU A 194 -12.45 -1.66 0.55
C LEU A 194 -11.48 -0.77 1.33
N LYS A 195 -10.18 -0.80 1.04
CA LYS A 195 -9.23 0.14 1.64
C LYS A 195 -9.56 1.60 1.34
N TYR A 196 -10.37 1.87 0.32
CA TYR A 196 -10.81 3.22 -0.04
C TYR A 196 -12.13 3.64 0.61
N ILE A 197 -12.71 2.81 1.48
CA ILE A 197 -13.99 3.12 2.14
C ILE A 197 -13.91 4.44 2.89
N GLY A 198 -14.94 5.28 2.70
CA GLY A 198 -15.01 6.64 3.26
C GLY A 198 -14.25 7.70 2.46
N GLU A 199 -13.46 7.33 1.45
CA GLU A 199 -12.78 8.30 0.59
C GLU A 199 -13.68 8.80 -0.54
N GLU A 200 -13.41 10.01 -1.01
CA GLU A 200 -14.06 10.56 -2.18
C GLU A 200 -13.57 9.86 -3.44
N VAL A 201 -14.51 9.41 -4.22
CA VAL A 201 -14.27 8.79 -5.53
C VAL A 201 -14.97 9.57 -6.63
N LYS A 202 -14.40 9.50 -7.82
CA LYS A 202 -15.01 9.99 -9.04
C LYS A 202 -15.28 8.84 -9.97
N VAL A 203 -16.53 8.69 -10.36
CA VAL A 203 -17.01 7.67 -11.31
C VAL A 203 -17.13 8.30 -12.67
N LEU A 204 -16.55 7.66 -13.67
CA LEU A 204 -16.70 7.99 -15.07
C LEU A 204 -17.64 6.98 -15.71
N TYR A 205 -18.79 7.41 -16.23
CA TYR A 205 -19.80 6.53 -16.75
C TYR A 205 -20.52 7.10 -17.98
N LYS A 206 -21.18 6.23 -18.73
CA LYS A 206 -22.13 6.58 -19.77
C LYS A 206 -23.53 6.19 -19.31
N ASP A 207 -24.43 7.17 -19.24
CA ASP A 207 -25.82 7.01 -18.83
C ASP A 207 -26.62 6.24 -19.89
N ASN A 208 -27.25 5.16 -19.48
CA ASN A 208 -28.20 4.43 -20.29
C ASN A 208 -29.60 5.09 -20.23
N VAL A 209 -29.78 6.12 -21.01
CA VAL A 209 -30.99 6.96 -21.02
C VAL A 209 -32.31 6.22 -21.27
N ASN A 210 -32.26 4.94 -21.64
CA ASN A 210 -33.46 4.13 -21.99
C ASN A 210 -33.96 3.27 -20.82
N ASP A 211 -33.34 3.31 -19.67
CA ASP A 211 -33.70 2.46 -18.52
C ASP A 211 -34.71 3.07 -17.54
N GLY A 212 -35.11 4.33 -17.80
CA GLY A 212 -36.06 5.08 -16.95
C GLY A 212 -35.37 5.84 -15.78
N GLN A 213 -34.04 5.80 -15.69
CA GLN A 213 -33.24 6.50 -14.67
C GLN A 213 -32.34 7.58 -15.29
N LYS A 214 -32.76 8.16 -16.41
CA LYS A 214 -31.97 9.16 -17.13
C LYS A 214 -31.38 10.22 -16.19
N GLY A 215 -30.06 10.40 -16.31
CA GLY A 215 -29.30 11.37 -15.52
C GLY A 215 -28.86 10.86 -14.15
N LYS A 216 -29.19 9.62 -13.77
CA LYS A 216 -28.75 8.97 -12.55
C LYS A 216 -27.74 7.89 -12.88
N LEU A 217 -26.78 7.69 -11.99
CA LEU A 217 -25.83 6.59 -12.06
C LEU A 217 -26.41 5.34 -11.40
N ASP A 218 -26.52 4.25 -12.15
CA ASP A 218 -27.03 2.99 -11.65
C ASP A 218 -26.36 1.75 -12.29
N ASP A 219 -26.86 0.56 -11.96
CA ASP A 219 -26.29 -0.73 -12.35
C ASP A 219 -26.48 -1.09 -13.85
N LYS A 220 -27.23 -0.29 -14.59
CA LYS A 220 -27.42 -0.48 -16.05
C LYS A 220 -26.53 0.42 -16.89
N ASP A 221 -25.83 1.32 -16.25
CA ASP A 221 -24.91 2.23 -16.91
C ASP A 221 -23.61 1.54 -17.31
N THR A 222 -22.94 2.11 -18.30
CA THR A 222 -21.60 1.67 -18.65
C THR A 222 -20.58 2.41 -17.80
N ILE A 223 -19.93 1.71 -16.87
CA ILE A 223 -18.89 2.27 -16.03
C ILE A 223 -17.54 2.20 -16.78
N TYR A 224 -16.95 3.35 -17.08
CA TYR A 224 -15.63 3.44 -17.68
C TYR A 224 -14.50 3.34 -16.66
N GLY A 225 -14.76 3.79 -15.42
CA GLY A 225 -13.81 3.72 -14.34
C GLY A 225 -14.26 4.43 -13.07
N VAL A 226 -13.68 3.98 -11.95
CA VAL A 226 -13.81 4.61 -10.64
C VAL A 226 -12.41 4.89 -10.11
N TYR A 227 -12.16 6.08 -9.63
CA TYR A 227 -10.86 6.41 -9.05
C TYR A 227 -11.00 7.33 -7.85
N VAL A 228 -10.07 7.16 -6.91
CA VAL A 228 -9.98 7.97 -5.69
C VAL A 228 -9.42 9.35 -6.05
N THR A 229 -10.10 10.41 -5.64
CA THR A 229 -9.71 11.78 -6.01
C THR A 229 -8.47 12.27 -5.25
N GLY A 230 -8.17 11.68 -4.09
CA GLY A 230 -7.13 12.13 -3.19
C GLY A 230 -7.49 13.42 -2.41
N GLY A 231 -8.73 13.89 -2.54
CA GLY A 231 -9.23 15.08 -1.83
C GLY A 231 -9.58 14.81 -0.36
N THR A 232 -9.79 13.55 0.00
CA THR A 232 -10.17 13.16 1.36
C THR A 232 -8.94 13.09 2.27
N SER A 233 -9.03 13.70 3.44
CA SER A 233 -7.98 13.63 4.44
C SER A 233 -7.94 12.26 5.10
N VAL A 234 -6.76 11.62 5.15
CA VAL A 234 -6.57 10.31 5.77
C VAL A 234 -5.42 10.35 6.80
N VAL A 235 -5.51 9.47 7.81
CA VAL A 235 -4.47 9.26 8.81
C VAL A 235 -4.12 7.78 8.81
N ASN A 236 -2.88 7.44 8.46
CA ASN A 236 -2.37 6.08 8.53
C ASN A 236 -1.57 5.89 9.80
N ALA A 237 -1.79 4.77 10.48
CA ALA A 237 -1.14 4.43 11.73
C ALA A 237 -1.03 2.91 11.88
N THR A 238 -0.20 2.44 12.81
CA THR A 238 -0.33 1.09 13.38
C THR A 238 -1.30 1.15 14.55
N LEU A 239 -1.89 0.02 14.93
CA LEU A 239 -2.80 0.00 16.06
C LEU A 239 -2.10 0.32 17.39
N ASN A 240 -0.76 0.11 17.48
CA ASN A 240 0.04 0.54 18.63
C ASN A 240 0.10 2.07 18.80
N ASP A 241 -0.15 2.82 17.74
CA ASP A 241 -0.12 4.29 17.77
C ASP A 241 -1.43 4.90 18.30
N ILE A 242 -2.42 4.07 18.61
CA ILE A 242 -3.68 4.47 19.24
C ILE A 242 -3.48 4.45 20.76
N ASP A 243 -3.69 5.59 21.40
CA ASP A 243 -3.64 5.70 22.86
C ASP A 243 -4.97 5.17 23.44
N ASP A 244 -4.93 4.00 24.06
CA ASP A 244 -6.10 3.33 24.63
C ASP A 244 -6.56 3.95 25.97
N ASP A 245 -5.69 4.70 26.66
CA ASP A 245 -5.96 5.40 27.91
C ASP A 245 -6.36 6.87 27.71
N TYR A 246 -6.38 7.38 26.45
CA TYR A 246 -6.72 8.78 26.19
C TYR A 246 -8.15 9.12 26.62
N ASP A 247 -8.29 10.01 27.62
CA ASP A 247 -9.57 10.27 28.28
C ASP A 247 -10.21 11.63 27.94
N THR A 248 -10.31 11.97 26.66
CA THR A 248 -11.09 13.14 26.23
C THR A 248 -12.36 12.70 25.50
N ALA A 249 -13.52 13.14 25.97
CA ALA A 249 -14.81 12.76 25.42
C ALA A 249 -14.92 13.06 23.90
N GLY A 250 -15.36 12.08 23.13
CA GLY A 250 -15.54 12.20 21.69
C GLY A 250 -14.26 12.40 20.88
N LYS A 251 -13.11 12.07 21.46
CA LYS A 251 -11.80 12.12 20.79
C LYS A 251 -11.02 10.84 21.02
N VAL A 252 -10.15 10.51 20.08
CA VAL A 252 -9.11 9.49 20.18
C VAL A 252 -7.76 10.12 19.91
N SER A 253 -6.71 9.60 20.51
CA SER A 253 -5.32 10.00 20.24
C SER A 253 -4.69 8.96 19.31
N VAL A 254 -4.09 9.41 18.22
CA VAL A 254 -3.37 8.58 17.24
C VAL A 254 -2.07 9.31 16.91
N ASN A 255 -0.93 8.65 17.07
CA ASN A 255 0.39 9.28 16.92
C ASN A 255 0.52 10.57 17.74
N ASP A 256 0.13 10.53 19.01
CA ASP A 256 0.14 11.66 19.95
C ASP A 256 -0.72 12.87 19.52
N LYS A 257 -1.55 12.71 18.50
CA LYS A 257 -2.46 13.74 18.03
C LYS A 257 -3.92 13.38 18.30
N ALA A 258 -4.66 14.29 18.92
CA ALA A 258 -6.08 14.10 19.22
C ALA A 258 -6.96 14.40 17.99
N TYR A 259 -7.81 13.44 17.62
CA TYR A 259 -8.82 13.57 16.57
C TYR A 259 -10.22 13.49 17.17
N LYS A 260 -11.12 14.31 16.68
CA LYS A 260 -12.55 14.16 16.98
C LYS A 260 -13.09 12.93 16.24
N VAL A 261 -14.13 12.32 16.79
CA VAL A 261 -14.87 11.24 16.14
C VAL A 261 -16.26 11.76 15.77
N ALA A 262 -16.73 11.47 14.56
CA ALA A 262 -18.05 11.85 14.09
C ALA A 262 -19.16 11.11 14.86
N ASP A 263 -20.40 11.62 14.80
CA ASP A 263 -21.56 11.00 15.49
C ASP A 263 -21.92 9.63 14.92
N ALA A 264 -21.65 9.41 13.63
CA ALA A 264 -21.82 8.12 12.95
C ALA A 264 -20.60 7.81 12.09
N GLY A 265 -20.33 6.53 11.91
CA GLY A 265 -19.25 6.02 11.09
C GLY A 265 -19.09 4.51 11.22
N LYS A 266 -17.97 3.96 10.73
CA LYS A 266 -17.78 2.51 10.70
C LYS A 266 -16.32 2.10 10.86
N ILE A 267 -16.11 0.91 11.44
CA ILE A 267 -14.83 0.21 11.44
C ILE A 267 -14.97 -0.98 10.48
N VAL A 268 -14.07 -1.07 9.53
CA VAL A 268 -14.03 -2.12 8.51
C VAL A 268 -12.69 -2.82 8.57
N THR A 269 -12.65 -4.10 8.26
CA THR A 269 -11.42 -4.90 8.27
C THR A 269 -11.30 -5.73 6.99
N ASN A 270 -10.07 -6.03 6.60
CA ASN A 270 -9.77 -6.96 5.52
C ASN A 270 -9.87 -8.44 5.93
N LEU A 271 -10.21 -8.74 7.18
CA LEU A 271 -10.28 -10.12 7.64
C LEU A 271 -11.38 -10.91 6.91
N VAL A 272 -11.03 -12.14 6.54
CA VAL A 272 -11.96 -13.16 6.06
C VAL A 272 -13.06 -13.38 7.11
N ASN A 273 -14.31 -13.41 6.70
CA ASN A 273 -15.50 -13.53 7.56
C ASN A 273 -15.86 -12.28 8.40
N ALA A 274 -15.21 -11.16 8.23
CA ALA A 274 -15.73 -9.90 8.75
C ALA A 274 -17.02 -9.56 7.99
N THR A 275 -18.15 -10.07 8.47
CA THR A 275 -19.46 -9.67 7.99
C THR A 275 -19.70 -8.24 8.42
N SER A 276 -19.73 -7.32 7.49
CA SER A 276 -20.06 -5.91 7.67
C SER A 276 -19.17 -5.16 8.67
N GLY A 277 -18.80 -3.94 8.33
CA GLY A 277 -18.11 -3.04 9.25
C GLY A 277 -18.98 -2.79 10.50
N THR A 278 -18.32 -2.68 11.65
CA THR A 278 -19.01 -2.28 12.87
C THR A 278 -19.34 -0.80 12.78
N ALA A 279 -20.62 -0.48 12.61
CA ALA A 279 -21.09 0.90 12.65
C ALA A 279 -21.15 1.39 14.09
N TRP A 280 -20.78 2.64 14.34
CA TRP A 280 -21.06 3.30 15.62
C TRP A 280 -22.16 4.34 15.47
N ALA A 281 -22.97 4.48 16.52
CA ALA A 281 -24.11 5.39 16.53
C ALA A 281 -23.91 6.56 17.52
N SER A 282 -22.72 6.72 18.07
CA SER A 282 -22.37 7.84 18.95
C SER A 282 -20.86 8.00 19.09
N LYS A 283 -20.42 9.21 19.36
CA LYS A 283 -19.00 9.54 19.62
C LYS A 283 -18.39 8.72 20.76
N SER A 284 -19.15 8.38 21.77
CA SER A 284 -18.66 7.59 22.92
C SER A 284 -18.43 6.13 22.54
N ALA A 285 -19.34 5.52 21.77
CA ALA A 285 -19.15 4.17 21.25
C ALA A 285 -17.96 4.10 20.31
N ALA A 286 -17.87 5.04 19.38
CA ALA A 286 -16.76 5.13 18.43
C ALA A 286 -15.40 5.23 19.13
N LYS A 287 -15.26 6.11 20.12
CA LYS A 287 -14.04 6.24 20.95
C LYS A 287 -13.65 4.89 21.53
N THR A 288 -14.58 4.23 22.21
CA THR A 288 -14.34 2.94 22.86
C THR A 288 -13.93 1.86 21.85
N ASP A 289 -14.61 1.79 20.72
CA ASP A 289 -14.35 0.75 19.72
C ASP A 289 -13.00 0.98 19.02
N ILE A 290 -12.64 2.23 18.70
CA ILE A 290 -11.33 2.58 18.12
C ILE A 290 -10.21 2.28 19.13
N GLN A 291 -10.34 2.68 20.39
CA GLN A 291 -9.34 2.40 21.42
C GLN A 291 -9.11 0.90 21.64
N ARG A 292 -10.17 0.09 21.51
CA ARG A 292 -10.04 -1.38 21.61
C ARG A 292 -9.19 -2.01 20.50
N LEU A 293 -9.00 -1.34 19.37
CA LEU A 293 -8.14 -1.82 18.28
C LEU A 293 -6.68 -1.95 18.73
N HIS A 294 -6.24 -1.15 19.68
CA HIS A 294 -4.86 -1.18 20.22
C HIS A 294 -4.34 -2.56 20.63
N LYS A 295 -5.21 -3.54 20.84
CA LYS A 295 -4.83 -4.88 21.31
C LYS A 295 -3.97 -5.70 20.33
N VAL A 296 -3.85 -5.27 19.07
CA VAL A 296 -3.05 -5.94 18.04
C VAL A 296 -2.09 -4.93 17.43
N ASN A 297 -0.96 -4.73 18.07
CA ASN A 297 0.01 -3.66 17.75
C ASN A 297 0.44 -3.58 16.29
N GLY A 298 0.61 -4.73 15.64
CA GLY A 298 1.16 -4.82 14.29
C GLY A 298 0.15 -4.65 13.16
N ASP A 299 -1.15 -4.62 13.45
CA ASP A 299 -2.15 -4.26 12.43
C ASP A 299 -2.04 -2.78 12.09
N THR A 300 -2.40 -2.44 10.86
CA THR A 300 -2.45 -1.04 10.43
C THR A 300 -3.90 -0.57 10.36
N VAL A 301 -4.08 0.72 10.53
CA VAL A 301 -5.38 1.39 10.37
C VAL A 301 -5.23 2.62 9.51
N LYS A 302 -6.19 2.80 8.62
CA LYS A 302 -6.40 4.04 7.89
C LYS A 302 -7.69 4.69 8.42
N PHE A 303 -7.56 5.82 9.08
CA PHE A 303 -8.68 6.67 9.44
C PHE A 303 -8.99 7.65 8.32
N VAL A 304 -10.27 7.78 7.98
CA VAL A 304 -10.77 8.76 7.03
C VAL A 304 -11.45 9.88 7.80
N LEU A 305 -11.14 11.12 7.42
CA LEU A 305 -11.65 12.32 8.06
C LEU A 305 -12.63 13.04 7.13
N ASN A 306 -13.72 13.58 7.71
CA ASN A 306 -14.59 14.50 6.99
C ASN A 306 -14.00 15.93 6.93
N ASP A 307 -14.70 16.86 6.26
CA ASP A 307 -14.28 18.26 6.12
C ASP A 307 -14.15 19.01 7.46
N SER A 308 -14.77 18.49 8.52
CA SER A 308 -14.64 19.01 9.89
C SER A 308 -13.45 18.39 10.65
N ASN A 309 -12.60 17.60 9.97
CA ASN A 309 -11.52 16.81 10.56
C ASN A 309 -11.98 15.84 11.66
N GLU A 310 -13.15 15.24 11.50
CA GLU A 310 -13.64 14.20 12.39
C GLU A 310 -13.50 12.83 11.71
N ILE A 311 -13.09 11.80 12.46
CA ILE A 311 -12.98 10.42 11.97
C ILE A 311 -14.38 9.90 11.67
N ILE A 312 -14.60 9.49 10.40
CA ILE A 312 -15.85 8.90 9.90
C ILE A 312 -15.70 7.41 9.58
N SER A 313 -14.50 6.95 9.33
CA SER A 313 -14.24 5.53 9.14
C SER A 313 -12.84 5.14 9.58
N ALA A 314 -12.69 3.85 9.92
CA ALA A 314 -11.42 3.20 10.21
C ALA A 314 -11.35 1.90 9.41
N TYR A 315 -10.39 1.80 8.50
CA TYR A 315 -10.09 0.57 7.77
C TYR A 315 -8.88 -0.11 8.40
N VAL A 316 -9.12 -1.24 9.08
CA VAL A 316 -8.09 -2.03 9.75
C VAL A 316 -7.57 -3.10 8.79
N THR A 317 -6.26 -3.16 8.61
CA THR A 317 -5.60 -4.16 7.79
C THR A 317 -4.78 -5.10 8.67
N THR A 318 -5.20 -6.35 8.70
CA THR A 318 -4.47 -7.44 9.34
C THR A 318 -3.65 -8.19 8.31
N SER A 319 -2.38 -8.42 8.62
CA SER A 319 -1.46 -9.23 7.83
C SER A 319 -0.85 -10.31 8.72
N ASP A 320 -0.46 -11.43 8.15
CA ASP A 320 0.21 -12.47 8.95
C ASP A 320 1.36 -13.13 8.17
N LEU A 321 2.22 -13.83 8.90
CA LEU A 321 3.35 -14.56 8.35
C LEU A 321 2.93 -15.96 7.90
N TYR A 322 3.50 -16.40 6.80
CA TYR A 322 3.32 -17.76 6.30
C TYR A 322 4.62 -18.31 5.71
N LYS A 323 4.79 -19.65 5.79
CA LYS A 323 5.86 -20.33 5.09
C LYS A 323 5.38 -20.73 3.70
N VAL A 324 6.20 -20.48 2.68
CA VAL A 324 5.97 -20.99 1.32
C VAL A 324 6.32 -22.46 1.28
N THR A 325 5.33 -23.31 1.01
CA THR A 325 5.51 -24.76 0.95
C THR A 325 5.83 -25.27 -0.45
N ALA A 326 5.33 -24.58 -1.47
CA ALA A 326 5.64 -24.89 -2.86
C ALA A 326 5.42 -23.67 -3.77
N VAL A 327 6.18 -23.62 -4.87
CA VAL A 327 5.99 -22.67 -5.98
C VAL A 327 6.04 -23.47 -7.28
N SER A 328 5.00 -23.36 -8.11
CA SER A 328 4.91 -24.08 -9.39
C SER A 328 4.20 -23.21 -10.44
N GLY A 329 4.96 -22.65 -11.36
CA GLY A 329 4.43 -21.72 -12.37
C GLY A 329 3.78 -20.50 -11.73
N LYS A 330 2.47 -20.34 -11.92
CA LYS A 330 1.67 -19.26 -11.31
C LYS A 330 0.99 -19.67 -10.00
N LYS A 331 1.35 -20.81 -9.42
CA LYS A 331 0.77 -21.31 -8.17
C LYS A 331 1.75 -21.17 -7.02
N VAL A 332 1.28 -20.59 -5.92
CA VAL A 332 2.02 -20.44 -4.68
C VAL A 332 1.22 -21.12 -3.56
N SER A 333 1.87 -22.04 -2.84
CA SER A 333 1.25 -22.71 -1.69
C SER A 333 1.81 -22.15 -0.40
N LEU A 334 0.94 -21.70 0.48
CA LEU A 334 1.26 -21.17 1.80
C LEU A 334 0.75 -22.11 2.89
N ALA A 335 1.59 -22.37 3.88
CA ALA A 335 1.21 -23.20 5.03
C ALA A 335 0.01 -22.58 5.78
N GLY A 336 -1.09 -23.33 5.88
CA GLY A 336 -2.30 -22.88 6.58
C GLY A 336 -3.32 -22.10 5.72
N ILE A 337 -2.93 -21.64 4.52
CA ILE A 337 -3.86 -21.05 3.54
C ILE A 337 -4.20 -22.07 2.45
N GLY A 338 -3.21 -22.77 1.90
CA GLY A 338 -3.36 -23.66 0.76
C GLY A 338 -2.68 -23.11 -0.48
N THR A 339 -3.08 -23.59 -1.65
CA THR A 339 -2.52 -23.18 -2.94
C THR A 339 -3.36 -22.06 -3.54
N ILE A 340 -2.69 -20.97 -3.89
CA ILE A 340 -3.27 -19.78 -4.52
C ILE A 340 -2.81 -19.78 -5.99
N ASP A 341 -3.75 -19.65 -6.93
CA ASP A 341 -3.43 -19.39 -8.33
C ASP A 341 -3.34 -17.89 -8.57
N THR A 342 -2.13 -17.39 -8.77
CA THR A 342 -1.88 -15.94 -8.92
C THR A 342 -2.38 -15.38 -10.25
N ALA A 343 -2.83 -16.22 -11.18
CA ALA A 343 -3.41 -15.77 -12.43
C ALA A 343 -4.93 -15.61 -12.36
N GLU A 344 -5.59 -16.42 -11.53
CA GLU A 344 -7.05 -16.42 -11.41
C GLU A 344 -7.55 -15.47 -10.33
N ASN A 345 -6.74 -15.25 -9.28
CA ASN A 345 -7.20 -14.57 -8.06
C ASN A 345 -6.63 -13.14 -7.88
N ASP A 346 -6.13 -12.50 -8.93
CA ASP A 346 -5.53 -11.15 -8.86
C ASP A 346 -4.50 -10.97 -7.72
N THR A 347 -3.90 -12.07 -7.28
CA THR A 347 -2.94 -12.09 -6.18
C THR A 347 -1.60 -11.52 -6.62
N THR A 348 -1.12 -10.52 -5.91
CA THR A 348 0.20 -9.93 -6.14
C THR A 348 1.26 -10.67 -5.32
N VAL A 349 2.35 -11.06 -5.98
CA VAL A 349 3.46 -11.78 -5.37
C VAL A 349 4.78 -11.10 -5.72
N TYR A 350 5.69 -10.96 -4.76
CA TYR A 350 7.01 -10.40 -5.04
C TYR A 350 7.85 -11.29 -5.97
N SER A 351 8.74 -10.65 -6.71
CA SER A 351 9.62 -11.36 -7.65
C SER A 351 10.62 -12.25 -6.92
N GLY A 352 10.74 -13.50 -7.38
CA GLY A 352 11.72 -14.46 -6.85
C GLY A 352 11.24 -15.24 -5.64
N ILE A 353 9.93 -15.30 -5.38
CA ILE A 353 9.38 -16.16 -4.33
C ILE A 353 9.81 -17.61 -4.53
N ALA A 354 10.26 -18.27 -3.45
CA ALA A 354 10.75 -19.64 -3.47
C ALA A 354 10.15 -20.45 -2.31
N LYS A 355 10.24 -21.78 -2.46
CA LYS A 355 9.91 -22.69 -1.36
C LYS A 355 10.78 -22.35 -0.14
N ASP A 356 10.23 -22.50 1.04
CA ASP A 356 10.80 -22.20 2.36
C ASP A 356 10.97 -20.72 2.69
N ASP A 357 10.63 -19.78 1.78
CA ASP A 357 10.54 -18.36 2.14
C ASP A 357 9.49 -18.15 3.23
N VAL A 358 9.78 -17.21 4.14
CA VAL A 358 8.81 -16.65 5.07
C VAL A 358 8.27 -15.37 4.46
N VAL A 359 6.95 -15.29 4.34
CA VAL A 359 6.26 -14.21 3.67
C VAL A 359 5.20 -13.58 4.57
N VAL A 360 4.92 -12.30 4.33
CA VAL A 360 3.73 -11.62 4.84
C VAL A 360 2.65 -11.75 3.78
N ALA A 361 1.50 -12.30 4.15
CA ALA A 361 0.32 -12.31 3.30
C ALA A 361 -0.80 -11.48 3.92
N THR A 362 -1.32 -10.55 3.12
CA THR A 362 -2.45 -9.67 3.44
C THR A 362 -3.60 -10.03 2.54
N ALA A 363 -4.71 -10.48 3.12
CA ALA A 363 -5.94 -10.72 2.35
C ALA A 363 -6.59 -9.37 2.00
N LEU A 364 -7.02 -9.20 0.75
CA LEU A 364 -7.66 -7.96 0.29
C LEU A 364 -9.18 -8.04 0.34
N TYR A 365 -9.74 -9.18 0.04
CA TYR A 365 -11.20 -9.34 0.05
C TYR A 365 -11.54 -10.74 0.40
N SER A 366 -12.19 -11.17 1.32
CA SER A 366 -12.77 -12.47 1.24
C SER A 366 -13.68 -12.86 2.39
N THR A 367 -14.81 -13.40 2.08
CA THR A 367 -15.62 -14.21 2.98
C THR A 367 -15.14 -15.66 3.04
N ASN A 368 -14.29 -16.08 2.10
CA ASN A 368 -13.78 -17.44 1.98
C ASN A 368 -12.29 -17.42 1.63
N LYS A 369 -11.48 -18.22 2.34
CA LYS A 369 -10.05 -18.35 2.08
C LYS A 369 -9.72 -18.82 0.65
N ASP A 370 -10.61 -19.58 0.04
CA ASP A 370 -10.41 -20.15 -1.29
C ASP A 370 -10.64 -19.11 -2.40
N ASP A 371 -11.35 -18.01 -2.08
CA ASP A 371 -11.64 -16.91 -2.99
C ASP A 371 -10.85 -15.63 -2.65
N ALA A 372 -9.96 -15.70 -1.66
CA ALA A 372 -9.22 -14.54 -1.21
C ALA A 372 -8.15 -14.11 -2.23
N THR A 373 -8.15 -12.83 -2.53
CA THR A 373 -7.03 -12.15 -3.19
C THR A 373 -5.99 -11.77 -2.14
N TYR A 374 -4.72 -11.93 -2.45
CA TYR A 374 -3.64 -11.65 -1.51
C TYR A 374 -2.60 -10.69 -2.09
N VAL A 375 -2.03 -9.86 -1.22
CA VAL A 375 -0.72 -9.25 -1.45
C VAL A 375 0.29 -10.07 -0.63
N ILE A 376 1.25 -10.69 -1.32
CA ILE A 376 2.28 -11.52 -0.72
C ILE A 376 3.63 -10.82 -0.91
N THR A 377 4.26 -10.46 0.19
CA THR A 377 5.57 -9.81 0.23
C THR A 377 6.56 -10.66 1.03
N LYS A 378 7.86 -10.51 0.76
CA LYS A 378 8.88 -11.16 1.58
C LYS A 378 8.83 -10.58 2.99
N ALA A 379 8.87 -11.43 4.02
CA ALA A 379 8.91 -10.97 5.40
C ALA A 379 10.21 -10.21 5.65
N GLU A 380 10.10 -9.06 6.32
CA GLU A 380 11.27 -8.40 6.89
C GLU A 380 11.83 -9.29 8.01
N SER A 381 13.13 -9.45 8.06
CA SER A 381 13.79 -10.22 9.10
C SER A 381 15.00 -9.50 9.66
N VAL A 382 15.26 -9.71 10.95
CA VAL A 382 16.41 -9.18 11.66
C VAL A 382 17.07 -10.32 12.41
N THR A 383 18.36 -10.54 12.16
CA THR A 383 19.14 -11.56 12.83
C THR A 383 20.12 -10.90 13.80
N GLY A 384 20.25 -11.45 14.99
CA GLY A 384 21.15 -10.92 16.01
C GLY A 384 21.06 -11.69 17.32
N LYS A 385 21.79 -11.22 18.32
CA LYS A 385 21.87 -11.85 19.64
C LYS A 385 20.82 -11.23 20.57
N VAL A 386 20.04 -12.09 21.23
CA VAL A 386 19.08 -11.66 22.25
C VAL A 386 19.84 -11.19 23.49
N THR A 387 19.63 -9.93 23.88
CA THR A 387 20.25 -9.32 25.08
C THR A 387 19.25 -9.06 26.20
N GLY A 388 17.95 -9.24 25.92
CA GLY A 388 16.89 -9.10 26.91
C GLY A 388 15.51 -9.35 26.34
N TYR A 389 14.54 -9.54 27.20
CA TYR A 389 13.13 -9.71 26.82
C TYR A 389 12.19 -9.24 27.94
N ALA A 390 10.94 -8.96 27.58
CA ALA A 390 9.89 -8.60 28.55
C ALA A 390 8.63 -9.41 28.29
N GLY A 391 8.65 -10.67 28.69
CA GLY A 391 7.55 -11.64 28.55
C GLY A 391 7.06 -11.73 27.10
N THR A 392 5.75 -11.50 26.91
CA THR A 392 5.11 -11.50 25.57
C THR A 392 5.06 -10.13 24.91
N LYS A 393 5.79 -9.12 25.42
CA LYS A 393 5.68 -7.74 24.95
C LYS A 393 6.77 -7.33 23.97
N ASN A 394 8.01 -7.71 24.25
CA ASN A 394 9.15 -7.31 23.43
C ASN A 394 10.38 -8.20 23.66
N VAL A 395 11.32 -8.10 22.73
CA VAL A 395 12.66 -8.67 22.80
C VAL A 395 13.68 -7.58 22.45
N THR A 396 14.83 -7.61 23.11
CA THR A 396 15.96 -6.72 22.81
C THR A 396 17.06 -7.56 22.14
N MET A 397 17.49 -7.16 20.96
CA MET A 397 18.59 -7.75 20.21
C MET A 397 19.60 -6.67 19.87
N ASP A 398 20.87 -6.93 20.13
CA ASP A 398 21.97 -6.00 19.84
C ASP A 398 21.69 -4.56 20.29
N GLY A 399 21.06 -4.40 21.45
CA GLY A 399 20.73 -3.11 22.05
C GLY A 399 19.47 -2.42 21.50
N LYS A 400 18.79 -3.01 20.51
CA LYS A 400 17.53 -2.49 19.95
C LYS A 400 16.35 -3.33 20.44
N THR A 401 15.30 -2.65 20.95
CA THR A 401 14.08 -3.31 21.41
C THR A 401 13.05 -3.40 20.30
N TYR A 402 12.48 -4.57 20.10
CA TYR A 402 11.43 -4.89 19.13
C TYR A 402 10.16 -5.29 19.87
N LYS A 403 9.06 -4.58 19.67
CA LYS A 403 7.75 -4.93 20.21
C LYS A 403 7.13 -6.10 19.47
N PHE A 404 6.33 -6.89 20.15
CA PHE A 404 5.61 -8.00 19.53
C PHE A 404 4.35 -7.51 18.81
N TYR A 405 3.99 -8.21 17.73
CA TYR A 405 2.82 -7.94 16.91
C TYR A 405 1.50 -7.96 17.71
N ASN A 406 1.38 -8.92 18.58
CA ASN A 406 0.35 -8.93 19.63
C ASN A 406 1.01 -9.33 20.95
N GLU A 407 0.44 -8.92 22.05
CA GLU A 407 0.97 -9.20 23.41
C GLU A 407 0.65 -10.62 23.88
N THR A 408 0.63 -11.58 22.95
CA THR A 408 0.42 -13.01 23.21
C THR A 408 1.65 -13.80 22.79
N LYS A 409 1.48 -15.04 22.36
CA LYS A 409 2.58 -15.87 21.89
C LYS A 409 2.97 -15.54 20.46
N LEU A 410 4.24 -15.71 20.15
CA LEU A 410 4.77 -15.64 18.80
C LEU A 410 4.17 -16.77 17.93
N LYS A 411 4.10 -16.53 16.63
CA LYS A 411 3.62 -17.53 15.68
C LYS A 411 4.62 -18.67 15.57
N GLN A 412 4.14 -19.89 15.81
CA GLN A 412 4.92 -21.11 15.71
C GLN A 412 4.72 -21.79 14.35
N ASN A 413 5.53 -22.81 14.07
CA ASN A 413 5.46 -23.67 12.89
C ASN A 413 5.71 -22.94 11.56
N LEU A 414 6.40 -21.80 11.59
CA LEU A 414 6.93 -21.17 10.38
C LEU A 414 8.23 -21.82 9.93
N THR A 415 9.06 -22.18 10.90
CA THR A 415 10.34 -22.86 10.73
C THR A 415 10.48 -23.91 11.82
N ASP A 416 11.43 -24.85 11.67
CA ASP A 416 11.59 -25.98 12.59
C ASP A 416 11.99 -25.53 14.00
N ASP A 417 12.73 -24.41 14.12
CA ASP A 417 13.24 -23.86 15.40
C ASP A 417 12.47 -22.62 15.87
N SER A 418 11.17 -22.51 15.50
CA SER A 418 10.32 -21.40 15.93
C SER A 418 10.01 -21.47 17.42
N VAL A 419 10.17 -20.35 18.14
CA VAL A 419 9.84 -20.23 19.56
C VAL A 419 8.48 -19.55 19.76
N ALA A 420 7.76 -19.95 20.83
CA ALA A 420 6.48 -19.35 21.19
C ALA A 420 6.62 -18.07 22.01
N GLU A 421 7.67 -17.98 22.80
CA GLU A 421 8.01 -16.89 23.70
C GLU A 421 9.50 -16.94 24.01
N PHE A 422 10.07 -15.82 24.43
CA PHE A 422 11.44 -15.77 24.91
C PHE A 422 11.51 -16.10 26.41
N THR A 423 12.56 -16.81 26.78
CA THR A 423 12.86 -17.21 28.16
C THR A 423 14.25 -16.70 28.56
N LYS A 424 14.61 -16.85 29.84
CA LYS A 424 15.96 -16.52 30.30
C LYS A 424 17.05 -17.34 29.58
N ASP A 425 16.67 -18.51 29.08
CA ASP A 425 17.60 -19.44 28.43
C ASP A 425 17.90 -19.06 26.98
N ASP A 426 17.16 -18.10 26.43
CA ASP A 426 17.34 -17.56 25.08
C ASP A 426 18.21 -16.29 25.08
N VAL A 427 18.54 -15.76 26.27
CA VAL A 427 19.46 -14.64 26.39
C VAL A 427 20.86 -15.11 25.99
N ASP A 428 21.53 -14.31 25.17
CA ASP A 428 22.83 -14.59 24.54
C ASP A 428 22.81 -15.55 23.33
N ASP A 429 21.66 -16.12 23.00
CA ASP A 429 21.49 -16.92 21.79
C ASP A 429 21.19 -16.05 20.57
N ASN A 430 21.56 -16.52 19.40
CA ASN A 430 21.22 -15.89 18.12
C ASN A 430 19.80 -16.24 17.70
N PHE A 431 19.09 -15.24 17.23
CA PHE A 431 17.73 -15.39 16.70
C PHE A 431 17.56 -14.63 15.39
N THR A 432 16.66 -15.14 14.56
CA THR A 432 16.07 -14.39 13.46
C THR A 432 14.64 -14.03 13.83
N LEU A 433 14.37 -12.72 13.92
CA LEU A 433 13.01 -12.19 14.12
C LEU A 433 12.37 -11.96 12.77
N TYR A 434 11.14 -12.39 12.58
CA TYR A 434 10.33 -12.08 11.40
C TYR A 434 9.27 -11.03 11.78
N LEU A 435 9.23 -9.95 11.01
CA LEU A 435 8.45 -8.77 11.31
C LEU A 435 7.24 -8.62 10.38
N VAL A 436 6.16 -8.11 10.94
CA VAL A 436 5.00 -7.59 10.21
C VAL A 436 4.80 -6.15 10.66
N ASN A 437 4.86 -5.21 9.72
CA ASN A 437 4.75 -3.78 10.00
C ASN A 437 5.71 -3.28 11.10
N GLY A 438 6.92 -3.85 11.17
CA GLY A 438 7.93 -3.49 12.17
C GLY A 438 7.77 -4.19 13.53
N TYR A 439 6.76 -5.04 13.72
CA TYR A 439 6.50 -5.78 14.95
C TYR A 439 6.86 -7.26 14.81
N VAL A 440 7.46 -7.83 15.84
CA VAL A 440 7.85 -9.25 15.84
C VAL A 440 6.61 -10.13 15.87
N ARG A 441 6.43 -10.92 14.81
CA ARG A 441 5.34 -11.88 14.69
C ARG A 441 5.78 -13.31 14.91
N ALA A 442 7.03 -13.62 14.59
CA ALA A 442 7.67 -14.91 14.83
C ALA A 442 9.16 -14.75 15.11
N ALA A 443 9.74 -15.70 15.80
CA ALA A 443 11.17 -15.78 16.02
C ALA A 443 11.64 -17.22 15.84
N GLN A 444 12.80 -17.36 15.20
CA GLN A 444 13.49 -18.63 14.98
C GLN A 444 14.84 -18.57 15.69
N LYS A 445 15.15 -19.61 16.47
CA LYS A 445 16.50 -19.76 17.03
C LYS A 445 17.47 -20.03 15.90
N GLY A 446 18.51 -19.23 15.82
CA GLY A 446 19.58 -19.37 14.83
C GLY A 446 20.66 -20.31 15.31
N ASP A 447 21.39 -20.89 14.36
CA ASP A 447 22.66 -21.53 14.68
C ASP A 447 23.65 -20.46 15.13
N GLU A 448 24.43 -20.75 16.13
CA GLU A 448 25.54 -19.93 16.53
C GLU A 448 26.62 -19.98 15.45
N ASP A 449 27.25 -18.84 15.18
CA ASP A 449 28.34 -18.78 14.21
C ASP A 449 29.63 -19.36 14.85
N MET A 450 29.70 -20.70 14.90
CA MET A 450 30.79 -21.44 15.51
C MET A 450 31.96 -21.55 14.52
N ASN A 451 32.60 -20.42 14.23
CA ASN A 451 33.70 -20.33 13.25
C ASN A 451 35.10 -20.57 13.87
N SER A 452 35.18 -20.69 15.19
CA SER A 452 36.44 -20.91 15.91
C SER A 452 36.60 -22.38 16.30
N TYR A 453 37.83 -22.87 16.17
CA TYR A 453 38.16 -24.24 16.49
C TYR A 453 39.19 -24.28 17.63
N ALA A 454 39.04 -25.31 18.50
CA ALA A 454 39.97 -25.56 19.58
C ALA A 454 40.15 -27.06 19.80
N LEU A 455 41.26 -27.44 20.40
CA LEU A 455 41.53 -28.80 20.82
C LEU A 455 41.27 -28.93 22.32
N VAL A 456 40.49 -29.90 22.76
CA VAL A 456 40.31 -30.22 24.18
C VAL A 456 41.59 -30.79 24.72
N THR A 457 42.21 -30.16 25.70
CA THR A 457 43.46 -30.61 26.31
C THR A 457 43.30 -31.14 27.72
N ASP A 458 42.19 -30.77 28.39
CA ASP A 458 41.80 -31.29 29.71
C ASP A 458 40.33 -31.02 29.96
N ARG A 459 39.71 -31.71 30.91
CA ARG A 459 38.32 -31.52 31.33
C ARG A 459 38.11 -31.98 32.78
N ASN A 460 37.09 -31.43 33.44
CA ASN A 460 36.68 -31.87 34.77
C ASN A 460 35.50 -32.84 34.70
N SER A 461 34.99 -33.24 35.89
CA SER A 461 33.82 -34.11 36.05
C SER A 461 32.50 -33.35 36.32
N GLY A 462 32.48 -32.03 36.00
CA GLY A 462 31.38 -31.14 36.36
C GLY A 462 30.07 -31.45 35.64
N LYS A 463 28.97 -31.01 36.25
CA LYS A 463 27.61 -31.09 35.72
C LYS A 463 26.95 -29.70 35.75
N LEU A 464 26.00 -29.47 34.85
CA LEU A 464 25.36 -28.17 34.70
C LEU A 464 24.69 -27.62 35.98
N ASP A 465 24.11 -28.47 36.80
CA ASP A 465 23.41 -28.00 38.04
C ASP A 465 24.30 -28.06 39.30
N SER A 466 25.59 -28.28 39.11
CA SER A 466 26.51 -28.31 40.24
C SER A 466 26.95 -26.89 40.61
N THR A 467 26.66 -26.45 41.83
CA THR A 467 27.12 -25.17 42.38
C THR A 467 28.63 -25.14 42.60
N PHE A 468 29.26 -26.27 42.73
CA PHE A 468 30.67 -26.41 43.08
C PHE A 468 31.51 -27.07 42.00
N ASP A 469 30.88 -27.68 41.00
CA ASP A 469 31.55 -28.49 40.00
C ASP A 469 30.92 -28.33 38.62
N GLU A 470 30.94 -27.07 38.12
CA GLU A 470 30.48 -26.74 36.77
C GLU A 470 31.30 -27.51 35.71
N PRO A 471 30.70 -27.87 34.55
CA PRO A 471 31.42 -28.49 33.46
C PRO A 471 32.46 -27.55 32.89
N LYS A 472 33.74 -27.94 32.96
CA LYS A 472 34.88 -27.16 32.47
C LYS A 472 35.74 -27.97 31.53
N ALA A 473 36.26 -27.31 30.50
CA ALA A 473 37.27 -27.87 29.62
C ALA A 473 38.46 -26.91 29.50
N GLU A 474 39.67 -27.41 29.33
CA GLU A 474 40.81 -26.66 28.88
C GLU A 474 40.91 -26.79 27.36
N LEU A 475 40.80 -25.65 26.67
CA LEU A 475 40.84 -25.56 25.22
C LEU A 475 42.19 -24.96 24.77
N LEU A 476 42.87 -25.64 23.86
CA LEU A 476 43.99 -25.08 23.11
C LEU A 476 43.41 -24.34 21.88
N LEU A 477 43.50 -23.04 21.90
CA LEU A 477 42.97 -22.18 20.86
C LEU A 477 43.94 -22.10 19.64
N ALA A 478 43.46 -21.62 18.51
CA ALA A 478 44.20 -21.51 17.26
C ALA A 478 45.49 -20.63 17.37
N ASP A 479 45.52 -19.67 18.30
CA ASP A 479 46.66 -18.84 18.60
C ASP A 479 47.72 -19.50 19.49
N GLY A 480 47.51 -20.78 19.88
CA GLY A 480 48.37 -21.56 20.76
C GLY A 480 48.17 -21.29 22.25
N THR A 481 47.20 -20.46 22.64
CA THR A 481 46.87 -20.26 24.06
C THR A 481 46.00 -21.36 24.60
N LYS A 482 46.20 -21.70 25.89
CA LYS A 482 45.33 -22.62 26.62
C LYS A 482 44.39 -21.81 27.52
N LYS A 483 43.09 -22.06 27.42
CA LYS A 483 42.06 -21.39 28.22
C LYS A 483 41.16 -22.41 28.88
N THR A 484 41.03 -22.37 30.21
CA THR A 484 40.03 -23.14 30.95
C THR A 484 38.71 -22.38 30.87
N VAL A 485 37.70 -23.02 30.34
CA VAL A 485 36.38 -22.46 30.06
C VAL A 485 35.29 -23.23 30.76
N VAL A 486 34.21 -22.55 31.19
CA VAL A 486 32.98 -23.18 31.64
C VAL A 486 32.13 -23.45 30.41
N LEU A 487 31.61 -24.67 30.30
CA LEU A 487 30.78 -25.04 29.14
C LEU A 487 29.35 -24.56 29.30
N HIS A 488 28.80 -24.01 28.22
CA HIS A 488 27.42 -23.61 28.15
C HIS A 488 26.49 -24.82 28.02
N LYS A 489 25.28 -24.75 28.58
CA LYS A 489 24.27 -25.80 28.57
C LYS A 489 23.87 -26.33 27.19
N ASP A 490 23.98 -25.50 26.15
CA ASP A 490 23.65 -25.88 24.77
C ASP A 490 24.86 -26.43 24.00
N SER A 491 25.95 -26.77 24.70
CA SER A 491 27.07 -27.48 24.09
C SER A 491 26.67 -28.88 23.64
N LYS A 492 27.13 -29.27 22.45
CA LYS A 492 26.86 -30.60 21.89
C LYS A 492 28.11 -31.45 21.98
N ILE A 493 28.02 -32.58 22.65
CA ILE A 493 29.10 -33.54 22.86
C ILE A 493 28.65 -34.95 22.50
N TYR A 494 29.57 -35.80 22.12
CA TYR A 494 29.29 -37.23 21.98
C TYR A 494 29.32 -37.91 23.34
N THR A 495 28.40 -38.85 23.55
CA THR A 495 28.28 -39.64 24.79
C THR A 495 28.32 -41.14 24.53
N ASP A 496 28.54 -41.53 23.27
CA ASP A 496 28.65 -42.94 22.85
C ASP A 496 30.05 -43.22 22.26
N ALA A 497 30.48 -44.49 22.39
CA ALA A 497 31.80 -44.91 21.93
C ALA A 497 32.05 -44.79 20.43
N ASP A 498 30.97 -44.76 19.64
CA ASP A 498 31.05 -44.72 18.18
C ASP A 498 30.98 -43.30 17.64
N HIS A 499 30.84 -42.28 18.52
CA HIS A 499 30.63 -40.84 18.17
C HIS A 499 29.50 -40.68 17.14
N ALA A 500 28.47 -41.52 17.23
CA ALA A 500 27.38 -41.54 16.25
C ALA A 500 26.25 -40.57 16.57
N THR A 501 26.09 -40.21 17.84
CA THR A 501 24.98 -39.36 18.29
C THR A 501 25.47 -38.19 19.12
N ASN A 502 25.32 -37.00 18.58
CA ASN A 502 25.62 -35.76 19.28
C ASN A 502 24.48 -35.44 20.28
N THR A 503 24.83 -35.23 21.52
CA THR A 503 23.87 -34.96 22.60
C THR A 503 24.12 -33.59 23.19
N THR A 504 23.05 -32.80 23.37
CA THR A 504 23.14 -31.54 24.09
C THR A 504 23.47 -31.78 25.55
N LEU A 505 24.39 -30.98 26.08
CA LEU A 505 24.80 -31.07 27.47
C LEU A 505 23.58 -30.77 28.38
N ASP A 506 23.26 -31.69 29.26
CA ASP A 506 22.12 -31.59 30.16
C ASP A 506 22.54 -31.70 31.65
N LYS A 507 21.56 -31.64 32.55
CA LYS A 507 21.78 -31.66 34.00
C LYS A 507 22.35 -32.98 34.51
N THR A 508 22.23 -34.06 33.75
CA THR A 508 22.61 -35.39 34.14
C THR A 508 23.93 -35.85 33.53
N THR A 509 24.31 -35.23 32.41
CA THR A 509 25.50 -35.60 31.65
C THR A 509 26.74 -35.05 32.31
N ALA A 510 27.62 -35.93 32.79
CA ALA A 510 28.95 -35.55 33.24
C ALA A 510 29.93 -35.63 32.06
N ILE A 511 30.75 -34.61 31.86
CA ILE A 511 31.67 -34.52 30.72
C ILE A 511 32.90 -35.41 30.84
N ASN A 512 33.04 -36.13 31.95
CA ASN A 512 34.14 -37.05 32.19
C ASN A 512 33.72 -38.52 32.15
N THR A 513 32.53 -38.83 31.70
CA THR A 513 32.13 -40.24 31.46
C THR A 513 32.91 -40.77 30.26
N GLU A 514 33.12 -42.09 30.22
CA GLU A 514 33.77 -42.74 29.10
C GLU A 514 33.08 -42.34 27.81
N ASN A 515 33.86 -41.78 26.86
CA ASN A 515 33.42 -41.29 25.57
C ASN A 515 32.70 -39.90 25.56
N ALA A 516 32.68 -39.14 26.64
CA ALA A 516 32.13 -37.81 26.67
C ALA A 516 33.26 -36.73 26.66
N LEU A 517 33.38 -35.97 25.61
CA LEU A 517 34.35 -34.88 25.41
C LEU A 517 35.79 -35.31 25.70
N ASP A 518 36.34 -36.26 24.94
CA ASP A 518 37.68 -36.81 25.17
C ASP A 518 38.80 -35.79 24.94
N VAL A 519 39.87 -35.93 25.73
CA VAL A 519 41.10 -35.17 25.51
C VAL A 519 41.69 -35.49 24.13
N GLY A 520 41.97 -34.48 23.34
CA GLY A 520 42.39 -34.60 21.96
C GLY A 520 41.25 -34.40 20.94
N THR A 521 40.01 -34.21 21.39
CA THR A 521 38.87 -33.92 20.51
C THR A 521 38.98 -32.49 19.96
N LEU A 522 38.74 -32.36 18.67
CA LEU A 522 38.55 -31.05 18.00
C LEU A 522 37.10 -30.59 18.21
N VAL A 523 36.95 -29.36 18.66
CA VAL A 523 35.64 -28.76 18.87
C VAL A 523 35.53 -27.44 18.11
N LYS A 524 34.36 -27.14 17.59
CA LYS A 524 33.98 -25.77 17.28
C LYS A 524 33.56 -25.09 18.56
N TYR A 525 33.78 -23.77 18.68
CA TYR A 525 33.36 -23.03 19.86
C TYR A 525 32.95 -21.62 19.57
N VAL A 526 32.15 -21.05 20.46
CA VAL A 526 31.85 -19.62 20.57
C VAL A 526 31.91 -19.20 22.04
N GLU A 527 32.46 -18.03 22.32
CA GLU A 527 32.42 -17.42 23.66
C GLU A 527 31.12 -16.64 23.81
N MET A 528 30.31 -17.02 24.81
CA MET A 528 29.05 -16.40 25.15
C MET A 528 29.29 -15.11 25.95
N SER A 529 28.34 -14.16 25.96
CA SER A 529 28.47 -12.89 26.66
C SER A 529 28.61 -13.04 28.18
N ASN A 530 28.11 -14.13 28.75
CA ASN A 530 28.26 -14.49 30.17
C ASN A 530 29.64 -15.12 30.50
N GLY A 531 30.53 -15.23 29.50
CA GLY A 531 31.87 -15.82 29.62
C GLY A 531 31.92 -17.35 29.59
N GLN A 532 30.78 -18.02 29.40
CA GLN A 532 30.76 -19.47 29.12
C GLN A 532 31.07 -19.73 27.65
N TYR A 533 31.48 -20.97 27.36
CA TYR A 533 31.81 -21.42 26.01
C TYR A 533 30.83 -22.48 25.55
N LYS A 534 30.12 -22.23 24.48
CA LYS A 534 29.36 -23.23 23.77
C LYS A 534 30.31 -23.96 22.83
N ILE A 535 30.37 -25.28 22.94
CA ILE A 535 31.20 -26.13 22.09
C ILE A 535 30.36 -27.14 21.32
N GLU A 536 30.86 -27.57 20.19
CA GLU A 536 30.33 -28.69 19.41
C GLU A 536 31.50 -29.57 18.94
N GLU A 537 31.47 -30.82 19.28
CA GLU A 537 32.46 -31.79 18.81
C GLU A 537 32.37 -31.96 17.29
N CYS A 538 33.55 -31.99 16.60
CA CYS A 538 33.65 -32.10 15.15
C CYS A 538 33.62 -33.55 14.68
#